data_f1ba3bac7729bb64b582eb64289c8086
#
_entry.id   f1ba3bac7729bb64b582eb64289c8086
#
_cell.length_a   1.000
_cell.length_b   1.000
_cell.length_c   1.000
_cell.angle_alpha   90.00
_cell.angle_beta   90.00
_cell.angle_gamma   90.00
#
_symmetry.space_group_name_H-M   'P 1'
#
loop_
_entity.id
_entity.type
_entity.pdbx_description
1 polymer ?
#
loop_
_entity_poly.entity_id
_entity_poly.type
_entity_poly.pdbx_seq_one_letter_code
_entity_poly.pdbx_strand_id
1 'polypeptide(L)'
;MSVELERRCARFLFHEAKLLDAREYDAWLALFAADATYWVPLREGQPDPESELNILYDDAGRLADRVARLNSGIAYAQDPPSRTSRTISNIMVIRDPVASDTVVVESAFTLVEVRAGVQQVWGGRYTHRLRLADGESMTIVQKKADLANAEEPMLNLAFLL
;
A
#
# COMPACT_ATOMS: atom_id res chain seq x y z
N MET A 1 7.11 -0.81 22.96
CA MET A 1 5.89 -0.51 22.21
C MET A 1 4.71 -0.96 23.05
N SER A 2 3.60 -0.24 23.09
CA SER A 2 2.44 -0.69 23.87
C SER A 2 1.58 -1.63 23.04
N VAL A 3 0.99 -2.64 23.70
CA VAL A 3 0.06 -3.60 23.05
C VAL A 3 -1.12 -2.87 22.40
N GLU A 4 -1.57 -1.75 22.99
CA GLU A 4 -2.65 -0.97 22.43
C GLU A 4 -2.25 -0.30 21.11
N LEU A 5 -1.04 0.24 21.00
CA LEU A 5 -0.54 0.82 19.75
C LEU A 5 -0.41 -0.24 18.66
N GLU A 6 0.11 -1.42 18.98
CA GLU A 6 0.20 -2.55 18.04
C GLU A 6 -1.19 -2.96 17.52
N ARG A 7 -2.18 -3.05 18.42
CA ARG A 7 -3.56 -3.37 18.05
C ARG A 7 -4.17 -2.30 17.15
N ARG A 8 -3.92 -1.02 17.43
CA ARG A 8 -4.39 0.11 16.60
C ARG A 8 -3.76 0.05 15.19
N CYS A 9 -2.46 -0.17 15.11
CA CYS A 9 -1.76 -0.33 13.82
C CYS A 9 -2.34 -1.51 13.02
N ALA A 10 -2.55 -2.66 13.65
CA ALA A 10 -3.14 -3.81 12.98
C ALA A 10 -4.55 -3.51 12.43
N ARG A 11 -5.40 -2.87 13.21
CA ARG A 11 -6.75 -2.45 12.77
C ARG A 11 -6.69 -1.47 11.61
N PHE A 12 -5.72 -0.56 11.61
CA PHE A 12 -5.51 0.40 10.52
C PHE A 12 -5.17 -0.33 9.22
N LEU A 13 -4.23 -1.27 9.24
CA LEU A 13 -3.85 -2.06 8.07
C LEU A 13 -5.01 -2.92 7.55
N PHE A 14 -5.80 -3.52 8.44
CA PHE A 14 -6.99 -4.29 8.04
C PHE A 14 -8.06 -3.39 7.41
N HIS A 15 -8.24 -2.18 7.93
CA HIS A 15 -9.16 -1.21 7.34
C HIS A 15 -8.69 -0.77 5.95
N GLU A 16 -7.42 -0.45 5.80
CA GLU A 16 -6.81 -0.12 4.50
C GLU A 16 -7.05 -1.23 3.48
N ALA A 17 -6.74 -2.48 3.85
CA ALA A 17 -6.93 -3.64 2.98
C ALA A 17 -8.40 -3.80 2.56
N LYS A 18 -9.33 -3.60 3.49
CA LYS A 18 -10.78 -3.65 3.21
C LYS A 18 -11.21 -2.58 2.20
N LEU A 19 -10.71 -1.36 2.33
CA LEU A 19 -11.03 -0.27 1.39
C LEU A 19 -10.54 -0.60 -0.03
N LEU A 20 -9.32 -1.11 -0.16
CA LEU A 20 -8.76 -1.51 -1.45
C LEU A 20 -9.55 -2.67 -2.09
N ASP A 21 -9.90 -3.70 -1.31
CA ASP A 21 -10.66 -4.85 -1.81
C ASP A 21 -12.10 -4.46 -2.20
N ALA A 22 -12.68 -3.49 -1.50
CA ALA A 22 -13.97 -2.91 -1.83
C ALA A 22 -13.91 -1.88 -2.99
N ARG A 23 -12.72 -1.54 -3.46
CA ARG A 23 -12.48 -0.48 -4.47
C ARG A 23 -12.98 0.91 -4.03
N GLU A 24 -12.96 1.16 -2.73
CA GLU A 24 -13.29 2.45 -2.13
C GLU A 24 -12.05 3.37 -2.16
N TYR A 25 -11.59 3.70 -3.36
CA TYR A 25 -10.30 4.36 -3.59
C TYR A 25 -10.22 5.78 -3.04
N ASP A 26 -11.33 6.53 -3.02
CA ASP A 26 -11.35 7.88 -2.42
C ASP A 26 -11.18 7.81 -0.91
N ALA A 27 -11.87 6.88 -0.25
CA ALA A 27 -11.70 6.64 1.19
C ALA A 27 -10.30 6.12 1.52
N TRP A 28 -9.73 5.27 0.66
CA TRP A 28 -8.35 4.81 0.79
C TRP A 28 -7.35 5.96 0.64
N LEU A 29 -7.51 6.81 -0.37
CA LEU A 29 -6.66 7.99 -0.58
C LEU A 29 -6.69 8.94 0.62
N ALA A 30 -7.83 9.08 1.29
CA ALA A 30 -7.99 9.91 2.48
C ALA A 30 -7.18 9.42 3.70
N LEU A 31 -6.64 8.20 3.68
CA LEU A 31 -5.73 7.71 4.71
C LEU A 31 -4.32 8.31 4.59
N PHE A 32 -3.98 8.90 3.44
CA PHE A 32 -2.65 9.43 3.18
C PHE A 32 -2.53 10.90 3.61
N ALA A 33 -1.38 11.22 4.17
CA ALA A 33 -1.01 12.61 4.46
C ALA A 33 -0.70 13.38 3.17
N ALA A 34 -0.77 14.72 3.23
CA ALA A 34 -0.50 15.57 2.07
C ALA A 34 0.96 15.47 1.56
N ASP A 35 1.87 15.06 2.43
CA ASP A 35 3.30 14.85 2.14
C ASP A 35 3.65 13.36 1.93
N ALA A 36 2.65 12.52 1.69
CA ALA A 36 2.84 11.09 1.59
C ALA A 36 3.51 10.64 0.29
N THR A 37 4.11 9.45 0.35
CA THR A 37 4.65 8.73 -0.81
C THR A 37 4.10 7.31 -0.87
N TYR A 38 3.89 6.81 -2.09
CA TYR A 38 3.50 5.44 -2.39
C TYR A 38 4.54 4.82 -3.32
N TRP A 39 5.18 3.74 -2.87
CA TRP A 39 6.37 3.20 -3.52
C TRP A 39 6.27 1.68 -3.71
N VAL A 40 6.48 1.23 -4.95
CA VAL A 40 6.68 -0.17 -5.31
C VAL A 40 8.05 -0.26 -5.99
N PRO A 41 9.09 -0.75 -5.27
CA PRO A 41 10.44 -0.87 -5.82
C PRO A 41 10.50 -1.91 -6.94
N LEU A 42 11.48 -1.75 -7.84
CA LEU A 42 11.76 -2.72 -8.90
C LEU A 42 12.47 -3.98 -8.38
N ARG A 43 13.23 -3.86 -7.30
CA ARG A 43 13.98 -4.97 -6.69
C ARG A 43 13.92 -4.93 -5.17
N GLU A 44 14.13 -6.08 -4.55
CA GLU A 44 14.22 -6.20 -3.10
C GLU A 44 15.42 -5.39 -2.55
N GLY A 45 15.20 -4.74 -1.41
CA GLY A 45 16.26 -3.99 -0.70
C GLY A 45 16.71 -2.70 -1.39
N GLN A 46 15.96 -2.21 -2.39
CA GLN A 46 16.23 -0.91 -3.01
C GLN A 46 16.20 0.20 -1.95
N PRO A 47 17.32 0.95 -1.76
CA PRO A 47 17.42 1.86 -0.61
C PRO A 47 16.75 3.20 -0.82
N ASP A 48 16.68 3.68 -2.07
CA ASP A 48 16.25 5.02 -2.41
C ASP A 48 15.43 5.02 -3.71
N PRO A 49 14.16 5.46 -3.69
CA PRO A 49 13.32 5.50 -4.88
C PRO A 49 13.82 6.49 -5.94
N GLU A 50 14.61 7.48 -5.57
CA GLU A 50 15.11 8.51 -6.52
C GLU A 50 16.38 8.09 -7.23
N SER A 51 17.14 7.13 -6.68
CA SER A 51 18.42 6.69 -7.24
C SER A 51 18.28 5.56 -8.27
N GLU A 52 17.15 4.89 -8.34
CA GLU A 52 16.94 3.70 -9.16
C GLU A 52 15.54 3.71 -9.80
N LEU A 53 15.36 2.86 -10.82
CA LEU A 53 14.04 2.64 -11.41
C LEU A 53 13.09 1.98 -10.41
N ASN A 54 11.82 2.33 -10.50
CA ASN A 54 10.75 1.78 -9.68
C ASN A 54 9.66 1.16 -10.58
N ILE A 55 8.92 0.20 -10.04
CA ILE A 55 7.64 -0.20 -10.64
C ILE A 55 6.68 0.98 -10.51
N LEU A 56 6.65 1.60 -9.34
CA LEU A 56 5.83 2.76 -9.07
C LEU A 56 6.45 3.62 -7.96
N TYR A 57 6.46 4.94 -8.15
CA TYR A 57 6.78 5.91 -7.12
C TYR A 57 5.94 7.17 -7.32
N ASP A 58 4.94 7.32 -6.46
CA ASP A 58 4.01 8.44 -6.49
C ASP A 58 4.13 9.30 -5.23
N ASP A 59 4.17 10.61 -5.40
CA ASP A 59 3.81 11.56 -4.35
C ASP A 59 2.28 11.64 -4.18
N ALA A 60 1.81 12.43 -3.24
CA ALA A 60 0.39 12.55 -2.97
C ALA A 60 -0.43 13.04 -4.18
N GLY A 61 0.13 13.95 -4.99
CA GLY A 61 -0.53 14.47 -6.20
C GLY A 61 -0.68 13.39 -7.27
N ARG A 62 0.39 12.67 -7.57
CA ARG A 62 0.37 11.56 -8.54
C ARG A 62 -0.54 10.43 -8.09
N LEU A 63 -0.56 10.16 -6.77
CA LEU A 63 -1.45 9.14 -6.21
C LEU A 63 -2.92 9.53 -6.38
N ALA A 64 -3.25 10.81 -6.15
CA ALA A 64 -4.60 11.34 -6.38
C ALA A 64 -5.00 11.23 -7.86
N ASP A 65 -4.11 11.55 -8.80
CA ASP A 65 -4.35 11.40 -10.24
C ASP A 65 -4.59 9.93 -10.62
N ARG A 66 -3.85 9.02 -10.01
CA ARG A 66 -4.02 7.57 -10.21
C ARG A 66 -5.40 7.11 -9.74
N VAL A 67 -5.81 7.52 -8.55
CA VAL A 67 -7.14 7.22 -8.00
C VAL A 67 -8.25 7.81 -8.88
N ALA A 68 -8.10 9.05 -9.33
CA ALA A 68 -9.06 9.67 -10.24
C ALA A 68 -9.24 8.87 -11.55
N ARG A 69 -8.14 8.35 -12.12
CA ARG A 69 -8.22 7.47 -13.30
C ARG A 69 -8.92 6.15 -13.03
N LEU A 70 -8.66 5.52 -11.88
CA LEU A 70 -9.35 4.28 -11.49
C LEU A 70 -10.86 4.50 -11.31
N ASN A 71 -11.26 5.63 -10.72
CA ASN A 71 -12.67 5.97 -10.50
C ASN A 71 -13.40 6.38 -11.80
N SER A 72 -12.69 6.92 -12.78
CA SER A 72 -13.29 7.41 -14.03
C SER A 72 -13.71 6.32 -15.01
N GLY A 73 -13.28 5.07 -14.81
CA GLY A 73 -13.49 3.96 -15.76
C GLY A 73 -12.68 4.07 -17.06
N ILE A 74 -11.79 5.07 -17.19
CA ILE A 74 -10.90 5.26 -18.36
C ILE A 74 -9.64 4.38 -18.28
N ALA A 75 -9.36 3.78 -17.13
CA ALA A 75 -8.24 2.87 -16.96
C ALA A 75 -8.52 1.54 -17.66
N TYR A 76 -8.21 1.42 -18.96
CA TYR A 76 -8.45 0.23 -19.76
C TYR A 76 -7.84 -1.05 -19.17
N ALA A 77 -6.71 -0.93 -18.44
CA ALA A 77 -6.11 -2.04 -17.73
C ALA A 77 -6.98 -2.57 -16.58
N GLN A 78 -8.02 -1.85 -16.19
CA GLN A 78 -9.01 -2.19 -15.16
C GLN A 78 -10.44 -2.36 -15.73
N ASP A 79 -10.57 -2.66 -17.01
CA ASP A 79 -11.84 -3.02 -17.64
C ASP A 79 -11.79 -4.46 -18.19
N PRO A 80 -12.47 -5.44 -17.58
CA PRO A 80 -13.21 -5.33 -16.32
C PRO A 80 -12.28 -5.09 -15.11
N PRO A 81 -12.79 -4.49 -14.01
CA PRO A 81 -11.97 -4.21 -12.84
C PRO A 81 -11.50 -5.49 -12.15
N SER A 82 -10.30 -5.44 -11.59
CA SER A 82 -9.78 -6.51 -10.74
C SER A 82 -10.63 -6.66 -9.49
N ARG A 83 -10.96 -7.91 -9.14
CA ARG A 83 -11.49 -8.27 -7.83
C ARG A 83 -10.35 -8.82 -7.00
N THR A 84 -10.13 -8.25 -5.85
CA THR A 84 -9.00 -8.60 -4.99
C THR A 84 -9.44 -9.03 -3.62
N SER A 85 -8.65 -9.90 -3.01
CA SER A 85 -8.78 -10.30 -1.62
C SER A 85 -7.39 -10.32 -0.99
N ARG A 86 -7.17 -9.47 0.02
CA ARG A 86 -5.89 -9.32 0.73
C ARG A 86 -5.93 -10.01 2.08
N THR A 87 -4.85 -10.70 2.38
CA THR A 87 -4.54 -11.18 3.73
C THR A 87 -3.31 -10.44 4.22
N ILE A 88 -3.41 -9.80 5.37
CA ILE A 88 -2.30 -9.10 6.04
C ILE A 88 -1.90 -9.93 7.26
N SER A 89 -0.61 -10.18 7.41
CA SER A 89 -0.06 -11.00 8.49
C SER A 89 1.32 -10.52 8.95
N ASN A 90 1.87 -11.13 9.98
CA ASN A 90 3.21 -10.86 10.50
C ASN A 90 3.44 -9.37 10.79
N ILE A 91 2.46 -8.73 11.41
CA ILE A 91 2.49 -7.30 11.69
C ILE A 91 3.48 -7.05 12.84
N MET A 92 4.46 -6.19 12.60
CA MET A 92 5.44 -5.72 13.57
C MET A 92 5.44 -4.20 13.59
N VAL A 93 5.38 -3.62 14.78
CA VAL A 93 5.40 -2.16 14.98
C VAL A 93 6.74 -1.76 15.59
N ILE A 94 7.42 -0.83 14.94
CA ILE A 94 8.77 -0.38 15.31
C ILE A 94 8.74 1.13 15.47
N ARG A 95 9.55 1.68 16.39
CA ARG A 95 9.73 3.13 16.49
C ARG A 95 10.40 3.65 15.22
N ASP A 96 9.88 4.75 14.69
CA ASP A 96 10.55 5.41 13.58
C ASP A 96 11.85 6.05 14.09
N PRO A 97 13.02 5.73 13.48
CA PRO A 97 14.29 6.29 13.92
C PRO A 97 14.44 7.78 13.56
N VAL A 98 13.59 8.29 12.68
CA VAL A 98 13.69 9.65 12.12
C VAL A 98 12.68 10.61 12.75
N ALA A 99 11.46 10.14 13.01
CA ALA A 99 10.36 10.99 13.47
C ALA A 99 9.68 10.41 14.72
N SER A 100 9.63 11.19 15.80
CA SER A 100 9.10 10.77 17.10
C SER A 100 7.57 10.60 17.12
N ASP A 101 6.87 11.27 16.21
CA ASP A 101 5.42 11.21 16.01
C ASP A 101 4.98 10.11 15.02
N THR A 102 5.93 9.34 14.54
CA THR A 102 5.72 8.32 13.51
C THR A 102 6.12 6.94 14.01
N VAL A 103 5.43 5.93 13.54
CA VAL A 103 5.81 4.53 13.72
C VAL A 103 5.99 3.85 12.37
N VAL A 104 6.90 2.88 12.32
CA VAL A 104 7.07 1.99 11.18
C VAL A 104 6.32 0.70 11.46
N VAL A 105 5.47 0.29 10.53
CA VAL A 105 4.73 -0.96 10.61
C VAL A 105 5.11 -1.84 9.44
N GLU A 106 5.78 -2.93 9.75
CA GLU A 106 6.10 -3.99 8.77
C GLU A 106 5.03 -5.06 8.81
N SER A 107 4.68 -5.59 7.65
CA SER A 107 3.75 -6.72 7.53
C SER A 107 4.01 -7.53 6.27
N ALA A 108 3.55 -8.77 6.26
CA ALA A 108 3.47 -9.56 5.04
C ALA A 108 2.06 -9.47 4.46
N PHE A 109 1.94 -9.58 3.13
CA PHE A 109 0.66 -9.68 2.47
C PHE A 109 0.62 -10.80 1.45
N THR A 110 -0.56 -11.37 1.29
CA THR A 110 -0.93 -12.21 0.15
C THR A 110 -2.19 -11.62 -0.46
N LEU A 111 -2.20 -11.45 -1.77
CA LEU A 111 -3.31 -10.89 -2.52
C LEU A 111 -3.70 -11.85 -3.63
N VAL A 112 -4.97 -12.24 -3.64
CA VAL A 112 -5.57 -12.96 -4.76
C VAL A 112 -6.27 -11.94 -5.64
N GLU A 113 -5.95 -11.93 -6.92
CA GLU A 113 -6.61 -11.10 -7.94
C GLU A 113 -7.34 -11.99 -8.92
N VAL A 114 -8.57 -11.64 -9.23
CA VAL A 114 -9.35 -12.25 -10.31
C VAL A 114 -9.79 -11.17 -11.28
N ARG A 115 -9.42 -11.33 -12.55
CA ARG A 115 -9.81 -10.43 -13.63
C ARG A 115 -9.99 -11.20 -14.93
N ALA A 116 -11.11 -10.97 -15.63
CA ALA A 116 -11.40 -11.58 -16.93
C ALA A 116 -11.22 -13.11 -16.96
N GLY A 117 -11.62 -13.80 -15.87
CA GLY A 117 -11.51 -15.25 -15.75
C GLY A 117 -10.10 -15.77 -15.36
N VAL A 118 -9.12 -14.89 -15.21
CA VAL A 118 -7.76 -15.24 -14.79
C VAL A 118 -7.58 -14.94 -13.32
N GLN A 119 -7.09 -15.91 -12.54
CA GLN A 119 -6.71 -15.75 -11.15
C GLN A 119 -5.19 -15.70 -11.02
N GLN A 120 -4.71 -14.73 -10.25
CA GLN A 120 -3.30 -14.57 -9.91
C GLN A 120 -3.14 -14.41 -8.42
N VAL A 121 -1.98 -14.81 -7.91
CA VAL A 121 -1.59 -14.60 -6.51
C VAL A 121 -0.37 -13.71 -6.49
N TRP A 122 -0.45 -12.65 -5.70
CA TRP A 122 0.63 -11.71 -5.44
C TRP A 122 1.01 -11.81 -3.98
N GLY A 123 2.26 -11.58 -3.66
CA GLY A 123 2.72 -11.61 -2.29
C GLY A 123 3.96 -10.77 -2.09
N GLY A 124 4.20 -10.38 -0.86
CA GLY A 124 5.36 -9.57 -0.52
C GLY A 124 5.25 -9.00 0.88
N ARG A 125 5.90 -7.86 1.07
CA ARG A 125 5.94 -7.14 2.33
C ARG A 125 5.47 -5.71 2.15
N TYR A 126 4.72 -5.21 3.13
CA TYR A 126 4.46 -3.79 3.28
C TYR A 126 5.35 -3.20 4.36
N THR A 127 5.80 -1.99 4.11
CA THR A 127 6.34 -1.09 5.12
C THR A 127 5.51 0.19 5.10
N HIS A 128 4.77 0.43 6.18
CA HIS A 128 4.02 1.66 6.38
C HIS A 128 4.74 2.55 7.38
N ARG A 129 4.90 3.82 7.06
CA ARG A 129 5.20 4.85 8.04
C ARG A 129 3.91 5.57 8.37
N LEU A 130 3.47 5.44 9.61
CA LEU A 130 2.20 5.99 10.09
C LEU A 130 2.47 7.13 11.06
N ARG A 131 1.99 8.32 10.71
CA ARG A 131 2.01 9.47 11.61
C ARG A 131 0.86 9.34 12.60
N LEU A 132 1.20 9.47 13.89
CA LEU A 132 0.25 9.44 14.99
C LEU A 132 -0.22 10.87 15.25
N ALA A 133 -1.54 11.08 15.24
CA ALA A 133 -2.13 12.34 15.65
C ALA A 133 -2.74 12.21 17.06
N ASP A 134 -3.14 13.33 17.61
CA ASP A 134 -3.85 13.35 18.89
C ASP A 134 -5.12 12.49 18.82
N GLY A 135 -5.33 11.71 19.89
CA GLY A 135 -6.39 10.71 19.91
C GLY A 135 -5.99 9.40 19.23
N GLU A 136 -6.90 8.80 18.45
CA GLU A 136 -6.67 7.50 17.82
C GLU A 136 -6.38 7.57 16.33
N SER A 137 -6.37 8.76 15.73
CA SER A 137 -6.17 8.91 14.28
C SER A 137 -4.73 8.64 13.86
N MET A 138 -4.59 8.04 12.68
CA MET A 138 -3.31 7.77 12.02
C MET A 138 -3.41 8.14 10.56
N THR A 139 -2.31 8.62 9.98
CA THR A 139 -2.20 8.90 8.54
C THR A 139 -0.96 8.24 7.96
N ILE A 140 -1.06 7.78 6.72
CA ILE A 140 0.08 7.19 5.99
C ILE A 140 0.96 8.32 5.49
N VAL A 141 2.23 8.35 5.93
CA VAL A 141 3.25 9.23 5.35
C VAL A 141 4.12 8.49 4.32
N GLN A 142 4.19 7.18 4.39
CA GLN A 142 4.76 6.34 3.35
C GLN A 142 4.12 4.96 3.36
N LYS A 143 3.77 4.47 2.18
CA LYS A 143 3.48 3.06 1.95
C LYS A 143 4.46 2.53 0.93
N LYS A 144 5.24 1.52 1.31
CA LYS A 144 6.13 0.76 0.45
C LYS A 144 5.61 -0.66 0.31
N ALA A 145 5.54 -1.18 -0.91
CA ALA A 145 5.17 -2.54 -1.20
C ALA A 145 6.32 -3.25 -1.94
N ASP A 146 7.04 -4.10 -1.23
CA ASP A 146 8.09 -4.96 -1.80
C ASP A 146 7.45 -6.26 -2.29
N LEU A 147 7.35 -6.43 -3.61
CA LEU A 147 6.84 -7.66 -4.22
C LEU A 147 7.90 -8.77 -4.15
N ALA A 148 7.49 -9.98 -3.77
CA ALA A 148 8.38 -11.14 -3.67
C ALA A 148 8.98 -11.53 -5.03
N ASN A 149 8.30 -11.20 -6.13
CA ASN A 149 8.71 -11.49 -7.51
C ASN A 149 9.01 -10.22 -8.32
N ALA A 150 9.44 -9.14 -7.70
CA ALA A 150 9.64 -7.85 -8.37
C ALA A 150 10.63 -7.92 -9.54
N GLU A 151 11.65 -8.77 -9.44
CA GLU A 151 12.70 -8.95 -10.46
C GLU A 151 12.35 -10.02 -11.51
N GLU A 152 11.23 -10.71 -11.35
CA GLU A 152 10.78 -11.74 -12.28
C GLU A 152 9.80 -11.17 -13.31
N PRO A 153 9.61 -11.83 -14.46
CA PRO A 153 8.56 -11.46 -15.39
C PRO A 153 7.19 -11.47 -14.71
N MET A 154 6.56 -10.32 -14.60
CA MET A 154 5.23 -10.16 -14.02
C MET A 154 4.20 -9.84 -15.08
N LEU A 155 2.98 -10.31 -14.85
CA LEU A 155 1.82 -9.76 -15.54
C LEU A 155 1.55 -8.33 -15.06
N ASN A 156 0.81 -7.56 -15.85
CA ASN A 156 0.59 -6.15 -15.60
C ASN A 156 0.01 -5.86 -14.21
N LEU A 157 0.72 -5.07 -13.41
CA LEU A 157 0.24 -4.54 -12.14
C LEU A 157 -0.67 -3.33 -12.40
N ALA A 158 -1.95 -3.60 -12.63
CA ALA A 158 -2.93 -2.59 -12.99
C ALA A 158 -3.85 -2.16 -11.83
N PHE A 159 -3.62 -2.68 -10.65
CA PHE A 159 -4.38 -2.38 -9.42
C PHE A 159 -3.44 -1.82 -8.33
N LEU A 160 -4.02 -1.32 -7.26
CA LEU A 160 -3.26 -0.82 -6.11
C LEU A 160 -2.87 -1.97 -5.17
N LEU A 161 -1.62 -1.94 -4.69
CA LEU A 161 -1.08 -2.87 -3.69
C LEU A 161 -1.34 -2.38 -2.27
#